data_eead4931581a02d23a9cf7359ee5161e
#
_entry.id   eead4931581a02d23a9cf7359ee5161e
#
_cell.length_a   1.000
_cell.length_b   1.000
_cell.length_c   1.000
_cell.angle_alpha   90.00
_cell.angle_beta   90.00
_cell.angle_gamma   90.00
#
_symmetry.space_group_name_H-M   'P 1'
#
loop_
_entity.id
_entity.type
_entity.pdbx_description
1 polymer ?
#
loop_
_entity_poly.entity_id
_entity_poly.type
_entity_poly.pdbx_seq_one_letter_code
_entity_poly.pdbx_strand_id
1 'polypeptide(L)'
;MAAQPYLVSPSNLKVSGLKVLLATLILLGIFFRFANLDKKIYWHDEAYTSLHLSGYSVREMKQGLFNGRLLTVDDIQRYQRLSPDRGVSDTVALLATYDAQHPPLYYALARLWAGLFGDSVCSIRGVSALLSLLALPFAYWLGWELFQSSVTASILTGLIAISPFHILYAQEAREYGLWMAMTLFTCAALLRALRKPSYGNWAIYALSLTLGLYTYLFTVLVGLAHGIYVVVMQRFRMTRVVMAYLLATGVSGLLFAPWLMSLVVNSSRVVRSTAWLAEPRSLPGLVRSWIADATRIFADFNLGSSDPLILSLPILLVLAAVIGYALIFLCRKTPPQVWLFVLLLGGVTALFLIIPDVVFGGHRSSISRYLIPTWLSIQIAVAYWLGFGAGDASYKPLQKIAIALIFSASLLSNIVSMQSDAWWIKYSSQHHLKTAQIINQAEQPLLISSDFYNNKGELLSLSHSLDQHVTLLLVREPQSPQVPDGFSDVFLFNPSPDMQDSLKVDGYSVESIDGNGMLWKAT
;
A
#
# COMPACT_ATOMS: atom_id res chain seq x y z
N MET A 1 32.41 -3.68 -25.02
CA MET A 1 32.46 -2.26 -25.42
C MET A 1 32.17 -1.45 -24.16
N ALA A 2 33.17 -0.80 -23.58
CA ALA A 2 33.06 0.03 -22.40
C ALA A 2 32.36 1.33 -22.80
N ALA A 3 31.21 1.62 -22.17
CA ALA A 3 30.55 2.92 -22.31
C ALA A 3 31.43 4.00 -21.65
N GLN A 4 31.82 5.01 -22.42
CA GLN A 4 32.47 6.19 -21.84
C GLN A 4 31.56 6.85 -20.80
N PRO A 5 32.08 7.18 -19.61
CA PRO A 5 31.32 7.92 -18.63
C PRO A 5 31.15 9.38 -19.12
N TYR A 6 29.90 9.84 -19.15
CA TYR A 6 29.61 11.26 -19.31
C TYR A 6 30.04 11.98 -18.02
N LEU A 7 31.30 12.35 -17.92
CA LEU A 7 31.87 13.15 -16.84
C LEU A 7 31.37 14.60 -17.00
N VAL A 8 30.38 14.97 -16.20
CA VAL A 8 30.00 16.37 -15.99
C VAL A 8 30.83 16.90 -14.83
N SER A 9 31.66 17.91 -15.11
CA SER A 9 32.49 18.61 -14.13
C SER A 9 31.60 19.41 -13.15
N PRO A 10 31.76 19.34 -11.83
CA PRO A 10 30.89 20.05 -10.88
C PRO A 10 31.33 21.49 -10.64
N SER A 11 30.42 22.44 -10.86
CA SER A 11 30.55 23.79 -10.32
C SER A 11 30.06 23.81 -8.85
N ASN A 12 31.00 23.96 -7.92
CA ASN A 12 30.83 23.65 -6.48
C ASN A 12 29.82 24.51 -5.68
N LEU A 13 29.44 25.68 -6.11
CA LEU A 13 28.61 26.62 -5.32
C LEU A 13 27.09 26.41 -5.51
N LYS A 14 26.63 26.06 -6.72
CA LYS A 14 25.20 25.80 -7.00
C LYS A 14 24.72 24.42 -6.52
N VAL A 15 25.62 23.48 -6.37
CA VAL A 15 25.36 22.13 -5.86
C VAL A 15 25.07 22.13 -4.35
N SER A 16 25.58 23.12 -3.60
CA SER A 16 25.36 23.21 -2.15
C SER A 16 23.89 23.45 -1.78
N GLY A 17 23.21 24.41 -2.44
CA GLY A 17 21.81 24.71 -2.15
C GLY A 17 20.86 23.55 -2.45
N LEU A 18 21.07 22.84 -3.57
CA LEU A 18 20.27 21.66 -3.92
C LEU A 18 20.49 20.52 -2.90
N LYS A 19 21.71 20.29 -2.44
CA LYS A 19 22.00 19.29 -1.41
C LYS A 19 21.29 19.59 -0.09
N VAL A 20 21.32 20.86 0.34
CA VAL A 20 20.61 21.30 1.56
C VAL A 20 19.11 21.09 1.40
N LEU A 21 18.52 21.52 0.27
CA LEU A 21 17.10 21.29 -0.01
C LEU A 21 16.74 19.81 0.08
N LEU A 22 17.49 18.94 -0.60
CA LEU A 22 17.21 17.50 -0.61
C LEU A 22 17.38 16.86 0.77
N ALA A 23 18.39 17.26 1.53
CA ALA A 23 18.55 16.81 2.92
C ALA A 23 17.34 17.24 3.79
N THR A 24 16.89 18.48 3.66
CA THR A 24 15.70 18.99 4.36
C THR A 24 14.44 18.19 3.97
N LEU A 25 14.26 17.91 2.67
CA LEU A 25 13.13 17.12 2.20
C LEU A 25 13.15 15.68 2.73
N ILE A 26 14.33 15.07 2.83
CA ILE A 26 14.46 13.72 3.44
C ILE A 26 14.09 13.78 4.92
N LEU A 27 14.57 14.78 5.67
CA LEU A 27 14.21 14.94 7.08
C LEU A 27 12.71 15.17 7.27
N LEU A 28 12.10 16.02 6.45
CA LEU A 28 10.64 16.22 6.45
C LEU A 28 9.89 14.94 6.08
N GLY A 29 10.37 14.18 5.09
CA GLY A 29 9.80 12.91 4.72
C GLY A 29 9.85 11.86 5.83
N ILE A 30 10.94 11.84 6.62
CA ILE A 30 11.04 11.02 7.85
C ILE A 30 10.02 11.52 8.87
N PHE A 31 9.99 12.82 9.15
CA PHE A 31 9.01 13.40 10.08
C PHE A 31 7.57 13.03 9.75
N PHE A 32 7.12 13.22 8.49
CA PHE A 32 5.75 12.91 8.08
C PHE A 32 5.40 11.42 8.22
N ARG A 33 6.37 10.49 8.11
CA ARG A 33 6.11 9.06 8.31
C ARG A 33 5.75 8.70 9.74
N PHE A 34 6.23 9.48 10.72
CA PHE A 34 5.99 9.24 12.14
C PHE A 34 4.99 10.22 12.77
N ALA A 35 4.59 11.27 12.05
CA ALA A 35 3.67 12.26 12.57
C ALA A 35 2.23 11.72 12.64
N ASN A 36 1.58 11.84 13.80
CA ASN A 36 0.17 11.52 14.02
C ASN A 36 -0.22 10.10 13.54
N LEU A 37 0.56 9.08 13.91
CA LEU A 37 0.35 7.70 13.47
C LEU A 37 -0.98 7.11 13.95
N ASP A 38 -1.50 7.56 15.06
CA ASP A 38 -2.76 7.11 15.67
C ASP A 38 -4.00 7.90 15.20
N LYS A 39 -3.80 9.04 14.52
CA LYS A 39 -4.91 9.94 14.18
C LYS A 39 -5.87 9.37 13.15
N LYS A 40 -5.33 8.81 12.05
CA LYS A 40 -6.19 8.26 10.99
C LYS A 40 -6.88 6.99 11.47
N ILE A 41 -8.12 6.83 11.04
CA ILE A 41 -8.92 5.64 11.32
C ILE A 41 -8.12 4.35 11.10
N TYR A 42 -8.22 3.40 12.06
CA TYR A 42 -7.62 2.07 11.94
C TYR A 42 -8.58 1.20 11.15
N TRP A 43 -8.35 1.10 9.84
CA TRP A 43 -9.33 0.56 8.92
C TRP A 43 -9.26 -0.96 8.77
N HIS A 44 -10.21 -1.50 8.04
CA HIS A 44 -10.44 -2.92 7.80
C HIS A 44 -9.16 -3.76 7.61
N ASP A 45 -8.29 -3.39 6.65
CA ASP A 45 -7.06 -4.17 6.37
C ASP A 45 -6.08 -4.13 7.54
N GLU A 46 -5.97 -3.00 8.26
CA GLU A 46 -5.10 -2.86 9.43
C GLU A 46 -5.65 -3.67 10.62
N ALA A 47 -6.97 -3.70 10.79
CA ALA A 47 -7.63 -4.51 11.81
C ALA A 47 -7.39 -6.01 11.59
N TYR A 48 -7.41 -6.47 10.34
CA TYR A 48 -6.99 -7.84 9.99
C TYR A 48 -5.50 -8.07 10.24
N THR A 49 -4.65 -7.08 10.02
CA THR A 49 -3.22 -7.20 10.40
C THR A 49 -3.10 -7.47 11.90
N SER A 50 -3.77 -6.67 12.76
CA SER A 50 -3.76 -6.89 14.21
C SER A 50 -4.33 -8.26 14.59
N LEU A 51 -5.40 -8.73 13.94
CA LEU A 51 -5.93 -10.07 14.14
C LEU A 51 -4.88 -11.17 13.82
N HIS A 52 -4.12 -11.03 12.73
CA HIS A 52 -3.05 -11.97 12.40
C HIS A 52 -1.89 -11.89 13.42
N LEU A 53 -1.51 -10.68 13.85
CA LEU A 53 -0.46 -10.48 14.84
C LEU A 53 -0.86 -11.03 16.22
N SER A 54 -2.13 -10.94 16.60
CA SER A 54 -2.63 -11.50 17.86
C SER A 54 -2.51 -13.03 17.90
N GLY A 55 -2.43 -13.66 16.72
CA GLY A 55 -2.38 -15.10 16.55
C GLY A 55 -3.75 -15.78 16.53
N TYR A 56 -4.86 -15.02 16.50
CA TYR A 56 -6.21 -15.58 16.34
C TYR A 56 -6.59 -15.72 14.87
N SER A 57 -7.23 -16.84 14.54
CA SER A 57 -7.82 -17.03 13.21
C SER A 57 -9.17 -16.30 13.11
N VAL A 58 -9.55 -15.95 11.88
CA VAL A 58 -10.90 -15.41 11.58
C VAL A 58 -11.99 -16.37 12.06
N ARG A 59 -11.73 -17.69 12.05
CA ARG A 59 -12.69 -18.69 12.53
C ARG A 59 -12.89 -18.60 14.05
N GLU A 60 -11.82 -18.49 14.83
CA GLU A 60 -11.89 -18.35 16.30
C GLU A 60 -12.59 -17.04 16.67
N MET A 61 -12.23 -15.93 16.04
CA MET A 61 -12.87 -14.63 16.23
C MET A 61 -14.37 -14.70 15.92
N LYS A 62 -14.75 -15.29 14.77
CA LYS A 62 -16.16 -15.47 14.39
C LYS A 62 -16.92 -16.34 15.40
N GLN A 63 -16.32 -17.43 15.89
CA GLN A 63 -16.95 -18.29 16.91
C GLN A 63 -17.13 -17.58 18.26
N GLY A 64 -16.17 -16.75 18.63
CA GLY A 64 -16.20 -16.03 19.90
C GLY A 64 -17.10 -14.79 19.92
N LEU A 65 -17.26 -14.12 18.78
CA LEU A 65 -18.01 -12.86 18.70
C LEU A 65 -19.43 -13.04 18.17
N PHE A 66 -19.62 -13.82 17.08
CA PHE A 66 -20.93 -13.92 16.42
C PHE A 66 -21.72 -15.12 16.98
N ASN A 67 -22.13 -15.05 18.23
CA ASN A 67 -22.81 -16.13 18.95
C ASN A 67 -24.11 -15.68 19.65
N GLY A 68 -24.57 -14.45 19.39
CA GLY A 68 -25.83 -13.92 19.93
C GLY A 68 -25.81 -13.52 21.40
N ARG A 69 -24.63 -13.44 22.03
CA ARG A 69 -24.50 -12.91 23.40
C ARG A 69 -24.18 -11.42 23.37
N LEU A 70 -24.48 -10.73 24.47
CA LEU A 70 -24.06 -9.36 24.69
C LEU A 70 -22.52 -9.31 24.87
N LEU A 71 -21.88 -8.39 24.17
CA LEU A 71 -20.45 -8.19 24.13
C LEU A 71 -20.11 -6.75 24.50
N THR A 72 -18.93 -6.56 25.06
CA THR A 72 -18.30 -5.25 25.26
C THR A 72 -17.38 -4.92 24.08
N VAL A 73 -16.96 -3.67 23.97
CA VAL A 73 -15.94 -3.24 23.00
C VAL A 73 -14.62 -3.99 23.23
N ASP A 74 -14.26 -4.25 24.48
CA ASP A 74 -13.05 -5.02 24.84
C ASP A 74 -13.10 -6.47 24.36
N ASP A 75 -14.29 -7.10 24.32
CA ASP A 75 -14.45 -8.45 23.77
C ASP A 75 -14.06 -8.52 22.30
N ILE A 76 -14.31 -7.44 21.53
CA ILE A 76 -13.90 -7.35 20.11
C ILE A 76 -12.41 -7.03 20.01
N GLN A 77 -11.93 -6.04 20.76
CA GLN A 77 -10.53 -5.60 20.72
C GLN A 77 -9.56 -6.69 21.19
N ARG A 78 -10.01 -7.62 22.03
CA ARG A 78 -9.22 -8.77 22.48
C ARG A 78 -8.62 -9.54 21.32
N TYR A 79 -9.31 -9.66 20.20
CA TYR A 79 -8.81 -10.37 19.01
C TYR A 79 -7.76 -9.58 18.24
N GLN A 80 -7.53 -8.33 18.58
CA GLN A 80 -6.52 -7.47 17.97
C GLN A 80 -5.32 -7.22 18.91
N ARG A 81 -5.42 -7.64 20.18
CA ARG A 81 -4.32 -7.58 21.16
C ARG A 81 -3.50 -8.86 21.14
N LEU A 82 -2.20 -8.72 21.38
CA LEU A 82 -1.30 -9.87 21.38
C LEU A 82 -1.71 -10.90 22.43
N SER A 83 -1.90 -12.15 22.00
CA SER A 83 -2.07 -13.26 22.95
C SER A 83 -0.72 -13.65 23.55
N PRO A 84 -0.61 -13.78 24.88
CA PRO A 84 0.63 -14.20 25.55
C PRO A 84 1.05 -15.63 25.19
N ASP A 85 0.09 -16.49 24.84
CA ASP A 85 0.32 -17.91 24.53
C ASP A 85 0.66 -18.15 23.05
N ARG A 86 0.71 -17.10 22.20
CA ARG A 86 0.93 -17.20 20.78
C ARG A 86 2.11 -16.34 20.33
N GLY A 87 2.88 -16.85 19.37
CA GLY A 87 4.11 -16.21 18.91
C GLY A 87 4.13 -15.93 17.40
N VAL A 88 5.33 -15.62 16.90
CA VAL A 88 5.57 -15.38 15.46
C VAL A 88 5.23 -16.61 14.62
N SER A 89 5.51 -17.82 15.12
CA SER A 89 5.18 -19.08 14.44
C SER A 89 3.68 -19.23 14.20
N ASP A 90 2.85 -18.82 15.17
CA ASP A 90 1.40 -18.88 15.04
C ASP A 90 0.90 -17.88 13.99
N THR A 91 1.42 -16.64 13.99
CA THR A 91 1.14 -15.65 12.96
C THR A 91 1.48 -16.19 11.56
N VAL A 92 2.66 -16.78 11.38
CA VAL A 92 3.10 -17.36 10.09
C VAL A 92 2.22 -18.55 9.69
N ALA A 93 1.88 -19.44 10.62
CA ALA A 93 1.02 -20.60 10.36
C ALA A 93 -0.42 -20.19 9.99
N LEU A 94 -0.96 -19.16 10.64
CA LEU A 94 -2.28 -18.60 10.32
C LEU A 94 -2.32 -18.02 8.92
N LEU A 95 -1.34 -17.19 8.56
CA LEU A 95 -1.24 -16.65 7.21
C LEU A 95 -1.12 -17.78 6.18
N ALA A 96 -0.22 -18.74 6.39
CA ALA A 96 -0.02 -19.86 5.49
C ALA A 96 -1.30 -20.69 5.27
N THR A 97 -2.17 -20.77 6.29
CA THR A 97 -3.37 -21.61 6.26
C THR A 97 -4.61 -20.85 5.78
N TYR A 98 -4.79 -19.62 6.22
CA TYR A 98 -6.06 -18.88 6.04
C TYR A 98 -5.94 -17.69 5.10
N ASP A 99 -4.74 -17.10 4.95
CA ASP A 99 -4.53 -15.85 4.22
C ASP A 99 -3.20 -15.85 3.44
N ALA A 100 -2.95 -16.97 2.72
CA ALA A 100 -1.66 -17.22 2.05
C ALA A 100 -1.28 -16.19 0.98
N GLN A 101 -2.23 -15.36 0.50
CA GLN A 101 -1.94 -14.23 -0.40
C GLN A 101 -1.09 -13.13 0.25
N HIS A 102 -0.97 -13.12 1.59
CA HIS A 102 -0.11 -12.21 2.34
C HIS A 102 1.14 -12.95 2.85
N PRO A 103 2.29 -12.86 2.15
CA PRO A 103 3.53 -13.51 2.59
C PRO A 103 4.01 -12.98 3.93
N PRO A 104 4.73 -13.80 4.73
CA PRO A 104 4.85 -13.60 6.18
C PRO A 104 5.90 -12.58 6.62
N LEU A 105 6.79 -12.08 5.76
CA LEU A 105 7.96 -11.31 6.22
C LEU A 105 7.55 -10.06 7.00
N TYR A 106 6.63 -9.26 6.47
CA TYR A 106 6.15 -8.06 7.15
C TYR A 106 5.47 -8.42 8.49
N TYR A 107 4.59 -9.42 8.48
CA TYR A 107 3.82 -9.82 9.66
C TYR A 107 4.70 -10.42 10.76
N ALA A 108 5.71 -11.21 10.40
CA ALA A 108 6.70 -11.72 11.35
C ALA A 108 7.50 -10.60 12.02
N LEU A 109 7.96 -9.61 11.22
CA LEU A 109 8.66 -8.44 11.74
C LEU A 109 7.74 -7.58 12.63
N ALA A 110 6.48 -7.36 12.21
CA ALA A 110 5.51 -6.60 12.98
C ALA A 110 5.12 -7.32 14.29
N ARG A 111 5.01 -8.65 14.28
CA ARG A 111 4.74 -9.43 15.50
C ARG A 111 5.92 -9.37 16.51
N LEU A 112 7.16 -9.46 16.01
CA LEU A 112 8.36 -9.27 16.84
C LEU A 112 8.40 -7.86 17.43
N TRP A 113 8.15 -6.84 16.59
CA TRP A 113 8.11 -5.45 17.02
C TRP A 113 7.03 -5.21 18.09
N ALA A 114 5.80 -5.71 17.86
CA ALA A 114 4.70 -5.56 18.79
C ALA A 114 4.96 -6.28 20.13
N GLY A 115 5.71 -7.37 20.11
CA GLY A 115 6.17 -8.05 21.34
C GLY A 115 7.16 -7.24 22.18
N LEU A 116 7.85 -6.27 21.57
CA LEU A 116 8.84 -5.41 22.24
C LEU A 116 8.26 -4.05 22.64
N PHE A 117 7.39 -3.48 21.81
CA PHE A 117 6.92 -2.09 21.92
C PHE A 117 5.41 -1.97 22.14
N GLY A 118 4.71 -3.10 22.29
CA GLY A 118 3.26 -3.15 22.46
C GLY A 118 2.50 -3.14 21.13
N ASP A 119 1.20 -3.41 21.23
CA ASP A 119 0.28 -3.65 20.11
C ASP A 119 -0.68 -2.47 19.84
N SER A 120 -0.36 -1.28 20.35
CA SER A 120 -1.13 -0.08 20.04
C SER A 120 -1.08 0.26 18.54
N VAL A 121 -2.10 0.95 18.03
CA VAL A 121 -2.16 1.43 16.65
C VAL A 121 -0.88 2.17 16.26
N CYS A 122 -0.41 3.08 17.13
CA CYS A 122 0.82 3.85 16.93
C CYS A 122 2.05 2.93 16.81
N SER A 123 2.16 1.89 17.66
CA SER A 123 3.27 0.94 17.62
C SER A 123 3.27 0.13 16.33
N ILE A 124 2.13 -0.45 15.92
CA ILE A 124 2.06 -1.31 14.73
C ILE A 124 2.27 -0.48 13.44
N ARG A 125 1.75 0.74 13.36
CA ARG A 125 2.06 1.65 12.25
C ARG A 125 3.51 2.12 12.29
N GLY A 126 4.08 2.24 13.48
CA GLY A 126 5.49 2.62 13.69
C GLY A 126 6.48 1.69 13.02
N VAL A 127 6.27 0.38 13.08
CA VAL A 127 7.14 -0.58 12.37
C VAL A 127 7.00 -0.43 10.85
N SER A 128 5.80 -0.18 10.32
CA SER A 128 5.60 0.07 8.88
C SER A 128 6.35 1.33 8.44
N ALA A 129 6.24 2.41 9.22
CA ALA A 129 6.97 3.66 8.99
C ALA A 129 8.49 3.42 8.99
N LEU A 130 9.01 2.69 9.98
CA LEU A 130 10.42 2.36 10.10
C LEU A 130 10.93 1.54 8.91
N LEU A 131 10.22 0.47 8.54
CA LEU A 131 10.59 -0.39 7.41
C LEU A 131 10.53 0.37 6.07
N SER A 132 9.61 1.33 5.93
CA SER A 132 9.53 2.18 4.74
C SER A 132 10.75 3.07 4.52
N LEU A 133 11.50 3.42 5.58
CA LEU A 133 12.72 4.23 5.47
C LEU A 133 13.82 3.51 4.68
N LEU A 134 13.81 2.18 4.61
CA LEU A 134 14.75 1.40 3.78
C LEU A 134 14.63 1.77 2.29
N ALA A 135 13.49 2.29 1.86
CA ALA A 135 13.32 2.77 0.50
C ALA A 135 14.27 3.92 0.14
N LEU A 136 14.65 4.77 1.09
CA LEU A 136 15.47 5.95 0.83
C LEU A 136 16.90 5.60 0.38
N PRO A 137 17.69 4.79 1.10
CA PRO A 137 19.00 4.35 0.63
C PRO A 137 18.91 3.50 -0.64
N PHE A 138 17.87 2.68 -0.80
CA PHE A 138 17.71 1.87 -2.01
C PHE A 138 17.32 2.70 -3.24
N ALA A 139 16.54 3.77 -3.06
CA ALA A 139 16.25 4.73 -4.12
C ALA A 139 17.51 5.46 -4.60
N TYR A 140 18.36 5.91 -3.65
CA TYR A 140 19.65 6.51 -4.00
C TYR A 140 20.53 5.52 -4.76
N TRP A 141 20.64 4.29 -4.28
CA TRP A 141 21.44 3.25 -4.94
C TRP A 141 20.91 2.95 -6.34
N LEU A 142 19.60 2.77 -6.51
CA LEU A 142 18.99 2.55 -7.84
C LEU A 142 19.25 3.72 -8.79
N GLY A 143 19.02 4.96 -8.32
CA GLY A 143 19.29 6.16 -9.11
C GLY A 143 20.76 6.26 -9.54
N TRP A 144 21.69 5.90 -8.64
CA TRP A 144 23.11 5.83 -8.96
C TRP A 144 23.43 4.74 -9.99
N GLU A 145 22.88 3.53 -9.85
CA GLU A 145 23.11 2.44 -10.81
C GLU A 145 22.58 2.79 -12.21
N LEU A 146 21.42 3.45 -12.29
CA LEU A 146 20.81 3.85 -13.56
C LEU A 146 21.55 5.00 -14.26
N PHE A 147 21.90 6.03 -13.52
CA PHE A 147 22.28 7.31 -14.13
C PHE A 147 23.73 7.72 -13.88
N GLN A 148 24.44 7.05 -12.97
CA GLN A 148 25.79 7.42 -12.50
C GLN A 148 25.89 8.91 -12.11
N SER A 149 24.80 9.47 -11.61
CA SER A 149 24.64 10.87 -11.20
C SER A 149 24.13 10.94 -9.75
N SER A 150 24.97 11.48 -8.86
CA SER A 150 24.58 11.70 -7.46
C SER A 150 23.42 12.69 -7.35
N VAL A 151 23.34 13.67 -8.24
CA VAL A 151 22.25 14.65 -8.27
C VAL A 151 20.92 13.97 -8.60
N THR A 152 20.88 13.20 -9.68
CA THR A 152 19.66 12.47 -10.08
C THR A 152 19.25 11.44 -9.01
N ALA A 153 20.21 10.71 -8.45
CA ALA A 153 19.96 9.77 -7.36
C ALA A 153 19.36 10.47 -6.12
N SER A 154 19.93 11.64 -5.75
CA SER A 154 19.41 12.43 -4.62
C SER A 154 18.01 13.01 -4.88
N ILE A 155 17.72 13.44 -6.13
CA ILE A 155 16.38 13.93 -6.50
C ILE A 155 15.36 12.78 -6.43
N LEU A 156 15.71 11.59 -6.91
CA LEU A 156 14.86 10.40 -6.79
C LEU A 156 14.57 10.08 -5.32
N THR A 157 15.61 10.10 -4.48
CA THR A 157 15.45 9.89 -3.03
C THR A 157 14.54 10.95 -2.41
N GLY A 158 14.72 12.22 -2.76
CA GLY A 158 13.88 13.33 -2.30
C GLY A 158 12.42 13.18 -2.72
N LEU A 159 12.16 12.81 -3.98
CA LEU A 159 10.80 12.54 -4.47
C LEU A 159 10.11 11.40 -3.71
N ILE A 160 10.82 10.31 -3.44
CA ILE A 160 10.30 9.17 -2.66
C ILE A 160 10.12 9.56 -1.19
N ALA A 161 11.04 10.35 -0.63
CA ALA A 161 10.99 10.77 0.77
C ALA A 161 9.71 11.53 1.11
N ILE A 162 9.31 12.49 0.26
CA ILE A 162 8.16 13.36 0.51
C ILE A 162 6.90 13.00 -0.31
N SER A 163 6.94 11.92 -1.09
CA SER A 163 5.77 11.48 -1.87
C SER A 163 4.57 11.25 -0.95
N PRO A 164 3.43 11.92 -1.17
CA PRO A 164 2.22 11.71 -0.37
C PRO A 164 1.78 10.25 -0.39
N PHE A 165 1.83 9.61 -1.55
CA PHE A 165 1.53 8.20 -1.73
C PHE A 165 2.40 7.29 -0.84
N HIS A 166 3.72 7.49 -0.85
CA HIS A 166 4.62 6.64 -0.08
C HIS A 166 4.54 6.88 1.42
N ILE A 167 4.28 8.14 1.85
CA ILE A 167 4.05 8.47 3.25
C ILE A 167 2.73 7.86 3.73
N LEU A 168 1.67 7.93 2.93
CA LEU A 168 0.37 7.34 3.25
C LEU A 168 0.49 5.84 3.53
N TYR A 169 1.16 5.08 2.64
CA TYR A 169 1.36 3.64 2.84
C TYR A 169 2.45 3.30 3.87
N ALA A 170 3.34 4.23 4.23
CA ALA A 170 4.24 4.08 5.36
C ALA A 170 3.51 4.18 6.71
N GLN A 171 2.41 4.91 6.77
CA GLN A 171 1.56 5.09 7.95
C GLN A 171 0.44 4.04 8.07
N GLU A 172 0.44 3.01 7.24
CA GLU A 172 -0.48 1.88 7.35
C GLU A 172 0.22 0.66 7.95
N ALA A 173 -0.48 -0.03 8.83
CA ALA A 173 -0.05 -1.31 9.40
C ALA A 173 -0.13 -2.43 8.34
N ARG A 174 0.57 -2.24 7.20
CA ARG A 174 0.56 -3.13 6.04
C ARG A 174 1.96 -3.24 5.41
N GLU A 175 2.14 -4.26 4.60
CA GLU A 175 3.40 -4.62 3.95
C GLU A 175 3.89 -3.68 2.84
N TYR A 176 3.08 -2.72 2.39
CA TYR A 176 3.34 -1.93 1.16
C TYR A 176 4.59 -1.05 1.22
N GLY A 177 4.86 -0.43 2.38
CA GLY A 177 6.08 0.35 2.59
C GLY A 177 7.35 -0.50 2.49
N LEU A 178 7.32 -1.71 3.06
CA LEU A 178 8.41 -2.68 2.93
C LEU A 178 8.55 -3.20 1.50
N TRP A 179 7.43 -3.50 0.81
CA TRP A 179 7.46 -3.96 -0.57
C TRP A 179 8.06 -2.94 -1.53
N MET A 180 7.74 -1.66 -1.35
CA MET A 180 8.39 -0.58 -2.09
C MET A 180 9.92 -0.60 -1.89
N ALA A 181 10.37 -0.72 -0.65
CA ALA A 181 11.80 -0.79 -0.33
C ALA A 181 12.45 -2.02 -0.99
N MET A 182 11.83 -3.20 -0.92
CA MET A 182 12.33 -4.43 -1.53
C MET A 182 12.34 -4.33 -3.06
N THR A 183 11.36 -3.69 -3.68
CA THR A 183 11.35 -3.43 -5.13
C THR A 183 12.56 -2.59 -5.56
N LEU A 184 12.82 -1.48 -4.86
CA LEU A 184 13.98 -0.63 -5.12
C LEU A 184 15.30 -1.38 -4.90
N PHE A 185 15.39 -2.16 -3.82
CA PHE A 185 16.55 -3.00 -3.52
C PHE A 185 16.82 -4.01 -4.62
N THR A 186 15.80 -4.75 -5.05
CA THR A 186 15.93 -5.79 -6.08
C THR A 186 16.32 -5.20 -7.43
N CYS A 187 15.76 -4.04 -7.80
CA CYS A 187 16.15 -3.30 -8.99
C CYS A 187 17.62 -2.85 -8.96
N ALA A 188 18.04 -2.24 -7.85
CA ALA A 188 19.42 -1.79 -7.68
C ALA A 188 20.41 -2.95 -7.68
N ALA A 189 20.08 -4.05 -7.00
CA ALA A 189 20.89 -5.25 -6.93
C ALA A 189 21.09 -5.91 -8.32
N LEU A 190 20.01 -6.00 -9.13
CA LEU A 190 20.13 -6.50 -10.51
C LEU A 190 21.08 -5.64 -11.34
N LEU A 191 20.86 -4.32 -11.37
CA LEU A 191 21.70 -3.42 -12.17
C LEU A 191 23.17 -3.47 -11.72
N ARG A 192 23.40 -3.61 -10.41
CA ARG A 192 24.74 -3.82 -9.86
C ARG A 192 25.35 -5.14 -10.33
N ALA A 193 24.59 -6.24 -10.30
CA ALA A 193 25.06 -7.55 -10.73
C ALA A 193 25.38 -7.57 -12.24
N LEU A 194 24.58 -6.86 -13.05
CA LEU A 194 24.83 -6.71 -14.48
C LEU A 194 26.06 -5.85 -14.78
N ARG A 195 26.28 -4.77 -14.01
CA ARG A 195 27.42 -3.86 -14.20
C ARG A 195 28.73 -4.44 -13.68
N LYS A 196 28.69 -5.14 -12.55
CA LYS A 196 29.85 -5.77 -11.89
C LYS A 196 29.54 -7.24 -11.58
N PRO A 197 29.58 -8.13 -12.59
CA PRO A 197 29.26 -9.53 -12.38
C PRO A 197 30.20 -10.18 -11.37
N SER A 198 29.63 -10.70 -10.28
CA SER A 198 30.31 -11.49 -9.28
C SER A 198 29.31 -12.40 -8.57
N TYR A 199 29.76 -13.49 -7.98
CA TYR A 199 28.90 -14.37 -7.18
C TYR A 199 28.19 -13.60 -6.05
N GLY A 200 28.90 -12.68 -5.37
CA GLY A 200 28.33 -11.88 -4.29
C GLY A 200 27.20 -10.95 -4.78
N ASN A 201 27.36 -10.27 -5.93
CA ASN A 201 26.32 -9.39 -6.47
C ASN A 201 25.08 -10.19 -6.92
N TRP A 202 25.27 -11.38 -7.52
CA TRP A 202 24.16 -12.25 -7.89
C TRP A 202 23.47 -12.86 -6.66
N ALA A 203 24.23 -13.17 -5.60
CA ALA A 203 23.67 -13.61 -4.32
C ALA A 203 22.83 -12.51 -3.64
N ILE A 204 23.31 -11.24 -3.67
CA ILE A 204 22.53 -10.08 -3.18
C ILE A 204 21.24 -9.92 -4.00
N TYR A 205 21.29 -10.10 -5.33
CA TYR A 205 20.09 -10.07 -6.16
C TYR A 205 19.11 -11.19 -5.79
N ALA A 206 19.59 -12.43 -5.67
CA ALA A 206 18.75 -13.56 -5.25
C ALA A 206 18.13 -13.33 -3.87
N LEU A 207 18.90 -12.86 -2.91
CA LEU A 207 18.39 -12.52 -1.57
C LEU A 207 17.34 -11.42 -1.62
N SER A 208 17.59 -10.33 -2.36
CA SER A 208 16.64 -9.22 -2.46
C SER A 208 15.32 -9.65 -3.12
N LEU A 209 15.38 -10.49 -4.15
CA LEU A 209 14.20 -11.03 -4.81
C LEU A 209 13.42 -11.97 -3.87
N THR A 210 14.12 -12.82 -3.12
CA THR A 210 13.51 -13.69 -2.10
C THR A 210 12.79 -12.88 -1.03
N LEU A 211 13.45 -11.87 -0.44
CA LEU A 211 12.83 -11.00 0.57
C LEU A 211 11.62 -10.25 -0.01
N GLY A 212 11.71 -9.81 -1.26
CA GLY A 212 10.59 -9.19 -1.96
C GLY A 212 9.39 -10.15 -2.11
N LEU A 213 9.62 -11.41 -2.52
CA LEU A 213 8.59 -12.45 -2.64
C LEU A 213 7.94 -12.76 -1.27
N TYR A 214 8.74 -12.84 -0.21
CA TYR A 214 8.24 -13.03 1.16
C TYR A 214 7.56 -11.78 1.75
N THR A 215 7.70 -10.61 1.09
CA THR A 215 6.99 -9.38 1.45
C THR A 215 5.65 -9.27 0.71
N TYR A 216 5.64 -9.46 -0.62
CA TYR A 216 4.45 -9.28 -1.44
C TYR A 216 4.52 -10.08 -2.75
N LEU A 217 3.45 -10.79 -3.09
CA LEU A 217 3.42 -11.72 -4.23
C LEU A 217 3.71 -11.05 -5.58
N PHE A 218 3.31 -9.78 -5.77
CA PHE A 218 3.57 -9.08 -7.03
C PHE A 218 5.05 -8.77 -7.29
N THR A 219 5.94 -9.11 -6.36
CA THR A 219 7.38 -9.16 -6.63
C THR A 219 7.72 -10.13 -7.77
N VAL A 220 6.88 -11.13 -8.03
CA VAL A 220 7.04 -12.02 -9.21
C VAL A 220 7.00 -11.22 -10.51
N LEU A 221 6.18 -10.16 -10.61
CA LEU A 221 6.10 -9.28 -11.78
C LEU A 221 7.36 -8.43 -11.94
N VAL A 222 7.98 -8.02 -10.84
CA VAL A 222 9.28 -7.34 -10.85
C VAL A 222 10.34 -8.30 -11.36
N GLY A 223 10.38 -9.54 -10.88
CA GLY A 223 11.27 -10.60 -11.41
C GLY A 223 11.05 -10.85 -12.90
N LEU A 224 9.78 -10.94 -13.34
CA LEU A 224 9.44 -11.09 -14.77
C LEU A 224 9.96 -9.91 -15.62
N ALA A 225 9.73 -8.67 -15.16
CA ALA A 225 10.26 -7.46 -15.82
C ALA A 225 11.79 -7.51 -15.96
N HIS A 226 12.47 -7.94 -14.91
CA HIS A 226 13.92 -8.15 -14.91
C HIS A 226 14.36 -9.23 -15.91
N GLY A 227 13.61 -10.34 -15.98
CA GLY A 227 13.88 -11.43 -16.93
C GLY A 227 13.75 -10.96 -18.38
N ILE A 228 12.66 -10.28 -18.70
CA ILE A 228 12.44 -9.69 -20.02
C ILE A 228 13.57 -8.71 -20.35
N TYR A 229 13.94 -7.83 -19.42
CA TYR A 229 15.05 -6.90 -19.58
C TYR A 229 16.36 -7.61 -19.88
N VAL A 230 16.74 -8.60 -19.08
CA VAL A 230 18.01 -9.34 -19.27
C VAL A 230 18.03 -10.05 -20.61
N VAL A 231 16.94 -10.74 -21.00
CA VAL A 231 16.86 -11.48 -22.27
C VAL A 231 16.94 -10.54 -23.46
N VAL A 232 16.22 -9.43 -23.45
CA VAL A 232 16.26 -8.42 -24.53
C VAL A 232 17.65 -7.80 -24.65
N MET A 233 18.28 -7.43 -23.52
CA MET A 233 19.62 -6.83 -23.50
C MET A 233 20.71 -7.81 -23.97
N GLN A 234 20.49 -9.12 -23.79
CA GLN A 234 21.37 -10.17 -24.29
C GLN A 234 20.96 -10.65 -25.70
N ARG A 235 20.07 -9.92 -26.40
CA ARG A 235 19.61 -10.21 -27.77
C ARG A 235 19.10 -11.64 -27.93
N PHE A 236 18.34 -12.14 -26.93
CA PHE A 236 17.78 -13.49 -26.91
C PHE A 236 18.83 -14.62 -27.00
N ARG A 237 20.08 -14.36 -26.58
CA ARG A 237 21.16 -15.36 -26.57
C ARG A 237 21.38 -15.88 -25.15
N MET A 238 21.60 -17.18 -25.03
CA MET A 238 21.99 -17.84 -23.77
C MET A 238 23.43 -17.48 -23.40
N THR A 239 23.62 -16.33 -22.75
CA THR A 239 24.92 -15.84 -22.28
C THR A 239 25.15 -16.25 -20.82
N ARG A 240 26.39 -16.11 -20.33
CA ARG A 240 26.69 -16.29 -18.89
C ARG A 240 25.85 -15.39 -18.00
N VAL A 241 25.46 -14.20 -18.47
CA VAL A 241 24.60 -13.26 -17.74
C VAL A 241 23.18 -13.81 -17.61
N VAL A 242 22.60 -14.34 -18.71
CA VAL A 242 21.28 -14.99 -18.67
C VAL A 242 21.30 -16.19 -17.73
N MET A 243 22.33 -17.03 -17.82
CA MET A 243 22.48 -18.19 -16.92
C MET A 243 22.57 -17.79 -15.45
N ALA A 244 23.36 -16.75 -15.14
CA ALA A 244 23.49 -16.23 -13.78
C ALA A 244 22.16 -15.65 -13.25
N TYR A 245 21.43 -14.94 -14.11
CA TYR A 245 20.08 -14.44 -13.79
C TYR A 245 19.11 -15.61 -13.50
N LEU A 246 19.06 -16.61 -14.37
CA LEU A 246 18.18 -17.77 -14.21
C LEU A 246 18.54 -18.56 -12.94
N LEU A 247 19.83 -18.73 -12.66
CA LEU A 247 20.28 -19.39 -11.43
C LEU A 247 19.86 -18.60 -10.19
N ALA A 248 20.10 -17.27 -10.17
CA ALA A 248 19.72 -16.43 -9.04
C ALA A 248 18.20 -16.41 -8.80
N THR A 249 17.41 -16.31 -9.87
CA THR A 249 15.94 -16.36 -9.81
C THR A 249 15.45 -17.76 -9.40
N GLY A 250 16.09 -18.83 -9.90
CA GLY A 250 15.81 -20.21 -9.51
C GLY A 250 16.07 -20.45 -8.01
N VAL A 251 17.19 -19.94 -7.49
CA VAL A 251 17.48 -19.99 -6.03
C VAL A 251 16.41 -19.23 -5.26
N SER A 252 15.99 -18.03 -5.71
CA SER A 252 14.91 -17.28 -5.05
C SER A 252 13.60 -18.06 -5.05
N GLY A 253 13.25 -18.71 -6.18
CA GLY A 253 12.07 -19.57 -6.28
C GLY A 253 12.13 -20.78 -5.34
N LEU A 254 13.28 -21.44 -5.23
CA LEU A 254 13.47 -22.56 -4.30
C LEU A 254 13.34 -22.11 -2.85
N LEU A 255 13.92 -20.97 -2.48
CA LEU A 255 13.78 -20.40 -1.14
C LEU A 255 12.34 -19.99 -0.83
N PHE A 256 11.57 -19.59 -1.83
CA PHE A 256 10.14 -19.24 -1.71
C PHE A 256 9.22 -20.45 -1.82
N ALA A 257 9.70 -21.63 -2.23
CA ALA A 257 8.89 -22.83 -2.45
C ALA A 257 8.00 -23.22 -1.26
N PRO A 258 8.44 -23.13 0.02
CA PRO A 258 7.56 -23.45 1.16
C PRO A 258 6.29 -22.60 1.18
N TRP A 259 6.40 -21.31 0.88
CA TRP A 259 5.23 -20.43 0.82
C TRP A 259 4.38 -20.66 -0.44
N LEU A 260 5.01 -20.96 -1.56
CA LEU A 260 4.31 -21.33 -2.79
C LEU A 260 3.44 -22.59 -2.58
N MET A 261 3.92 -23.56 -1.82
CA MET A 261 3.11 -24.73 -1.44
C MET A 261 1.86 -24.33 -0.64
N SER A 262 1.98 -23.41 0.31
CA SER A 262 0.83 -22.89 1.07
C SER A 262 -0.19 -22.21 0.15
N LEU A 263 0.27 -21.42 -0.83
CA LEU A 263 -0.58 -20.79 -1.86
C LEU A 263 -1.33 -21.83 -2.70
N VAL A 264 -0.65 -22.87 -3.16
CA VAL A 264 -1.25 -23.95 -4.00
C VAL A 264 -2.29 -24.72 -3.20
N VAL A 265 -1.94 -25.16 -1.99
CA VAL A 265 -2.84 -25.92 -1.12
C VAL A 265 -4.09 -25.11 -0.74
N ASN A 266 -3.94 -23.80 -0.52
CA ASN A 266 -5.05 -22.94 -0.12
C ASN A 266 -5.61 -22.09 -1.28
N SER A 267 -5.32 -22.45 -2.53
CA SER A 267 -5.70 -21.67 -3.73
C SER A 267 -7.18 -21.33 -3.81
N SER A 268 -8.08 -22.26 -3.43
CA SER A 268 -9.52 -22.01 -3.39
C SER A 268 -9.94 -20.91 -2.39
N ARG A 269 -9.21 -20.76 -1.30
CA ARG A 269 -9.43 -19.66 -0.34
C ARG A 269 -8.93 -18.35 -0.91
N VAL A 270 -7.73 -18.34 -1.48
CA VAL A 270 -7.14 -17.17 -2.13
C VAL A 270 -8.07 -16.62 -3.22
N VAL A 271 -8.59 -17.50 -4.08
CA VAL A 271 -9.56 -17.10 -5.13
C VAL A 271 -10.81 -16.47 -4.51
N ARG A 272 -11.38 -17.08 -3.45
CA ARG A 272 -12.57 -16.50 -2.79
C ARG A 272 -12.29 -15.15 -2.12
N SER A 273 -11.17 -15.00 -1.41
CA SER A 273 -10.82 -13.75 -0.71
C SER A 273 -10.49 -12.60 -1.66
N THR A 274 -10.09 -12.90 -2.90
CA THR A 274 -9.77 -11.92 -3.94
C THR A 274 -10.86 -11.76 -4.99
N ALA A 275 -12.01 -12.47 -4.87
CA ALA A 275 -13.09 -12.48 -5.86
C ALA A 275 -13.67 -11.06 -6.10
N TRP A 276 -13.71 -10.21 -5.09
CA TRP A 276 -14.17 -8.82 -5.18
C TRP A 276 -13.39 -8.00 -6.22
N LEU A 277 -12.14 -8.34 -6.53
CA LEU A 277 -11.34 -7.69 -7.57
C LEU A 277 -11.88 -7.90 -8.99
N ALA A 278 -12.75 -8.91 -9.16
CA ALA A 278 -13.39 -9.20 -10.44
C ALA A 278 -14.71 -8.43 -10.64
N GLU A 279 -15.20 -7.68 -9.66
CA GLU A 279 -16.38 -6.85 -9.78
C GLU A 279 -16.20 -5.82 -10.91
N PRO A 280 -17.14 -5.75 -11.89
CA PRO A 280 -16.95 -4.89 -13.06
C PRO A 280 -16.91 -3.41 -12.71
N ARG A 281 -15.96 -2.69 -13.32
CA ARG A 281 -15.88 -1.24 -13.28
C ARG A 281 -15.88 -0.68 -14.70
N SER A 282 -16.54 0.45 -14.92
CA SER A 282 -16.57 1.08 -16.23
C SER A 282 -15.18 1.55 -16.67
N LEU A 283 -14.89 1.47 -17.97
CA LEU A 283 -13.60 1.91 -18.53
C LEU A 283 -13.27 3.39 -18.20
N PRO A 284 -14.22 4.35 -18.30
CA PRO A 284 -13.96 5.72 -17.83
C PRO A 284 -13.60 5.80 -16.35
N GLY A 285 -14.23 4.95 -15.51
CA GLY A 285 -13.91 4.85 -14.09
C GLY A 285 -12.49 4.31 -13.83
N LEU A 286 -12.05 3.32 -14.59
CA LEU A 286 -10.67 2.81 -14.53
C LEU A 286 -9.66 3.88 -14.96
N VAL A 287 -9.88 4.53 -16.12
CA VAL A 287 -9.00 5.59 -16.64
C VAL A 287 -8.88 6.74 -15.65
N ARG A 288 -10.00 7.18 -15.06
CA ARG A 288 -9.99 8.20 -14.01
C ARG A 288 -9.13 7.78 -12.82
N SER A 289 -9.24 6.51 -12.37
CA SER A 289 -8.43 5.99 -11.27
C SER A 289 -6.94 5.98 -11.62
N TRP A 290 -6.55 5.50 -12.81
CA TRP A 290 -5.15 5.45 -13.23
C TRP A 290 -4.50 6.84 -13.28
N ILE A 291 -5.21 7.83 -13.83
CA ILE A 291 -4.71 9.22 -13.88
C ILE A 291 -4.61 9.80 -12.46
N ALA A 292 -5.63 9.62 -11.63
CA ALA A 292 -5.62 10.09 -10.26
C ALA A 292 -4.47 9.48 -9.45
N ASP A 293 -4.29 8.16 -9.53
CA ASP A 293 -3.25 7.46 -8.78
C ASP A 293 -1.84 7.83 -9.26
N ALA A 294 -1.64 8.01 -10.58
CA ALA A 294 -0.37 8.48 -11.13
C ALA A 294 -0.02 9.90 -10.66
N THR A 295 -1.00 10.75 -10.38
CA THR A 295 -0.75 12.11 -9.88
C THR A 295 -0.58 12.18 -8.37
N ARG A 296 -1.23 11.29 -7.62
CA ARG A 296 -1.15 11.18 -6.16
C ARG A 296 0.26 10.88 -5.63
N ILE A 297 1.15 10.34 -6.46
CA ILE A 297 2.56 10.17 -6.09
C ILE A 297 3.29 11.51 -5.89
N PHE A 298 2.74 12.62 -6.41
CA PHE A 298 3.31 13.97 -6.30
C PHE A 298 2.37 14.95 -5.56
N ALA A 299 1.06 14.81 -5.71
CA ALA A 299 0.07 15.68 -5.07
C ALA A 299 -1.20 14.88 -4.76
N ASP A 300 -1.59 14.82 -3.50
CA ASP A 300 -2.77 14.12 -3.01
C ASP A 300 -3.51 14.98 -1.96
N PHE A 301 -4.68 15.49 -2.32
CA PHE A 301 -5.52 16.33 -1.47
C PHE A 301 -6.82 15.63 -1.03
N ASN A 302 -6.80 14.30 -0.96
CA ASN A 302 -7.94 13.47 -0.56
C ASN A 302 -9.18 13.58 -1.48
N LEU A 303 -8.98 13.98 -2.73
CA LEU A 303 -10.08 14.07 -3.69
C LEU A 303 -10.46 12.66 -4.17
N GLY A 304 -11.66 12.25 -3.85
CA GLY A 304 -12.23 10.93 -4.17
C GLY A 304 -13.02 10.92 -5.50
N SER A 305 -13.67 9.79 -5.75
CA SER A 305 -14.51 9.61 -6.94
C SER A 305 -15.82 10.39 -6.89
N SER A 306 -16.28 10.77 -5.70
CA SER A 306 -17.50 11.58 -5.45
C SER A 306 -17.27 13.09 -5.63
N ASP A 307 -16.01 13.55 -5.59
CA ASP A 307 -15.72 14.98 -5.66
C ASP A 307 -15.85 15.53 -7.09
N PRO A 308 -16.27 16.80 -7.26
CA PRO A 308 -16.36 17.42 -8.56
C PRO A 308 -15.00 17.40 -9.29
N LEU A 309 -14.97 16.86 -10.50
CA LEU A 309 -13.76 16.77 -11.33
C LEU A 309 -13.07 18.12 -11.54
N ILE A 310 -13.82 19.22 -11.55
CA ILE A 310 -13.29 20.57 -11.78
C ILE A 310 -12.24 20.97 -10.73
N LEU A 311 -12.33 20.43 -9.50
CA LEU A 311 -11.38 20.72 -8.43
C LEU A 311 -10.03 20.05 -8.66
N SER A 312 -10.05 18.83 -9.20
CA SER A 312 -8.83 18.02 -9.40
C SER A 312 -8.25 18.18 -10.81
N LEU A 313 -9.08 18.48 -11.81
CA LEU A 313 -8.71 18.44 -13.23
C LEU A 313 -7.48 19.28 -13.60
N PRO A 314 -7.29 20.53 -13.14
CA PRO A 314 -6.10 21.30 -13.48
C PRO A 314 -4.81 20.65 -12.99
N ILE A 315 -4.80 20.13 -11.76
CA ILE A 315 -3.65 19.46 -11.15
C ILE A 315 -3.36 18.15 -11.89
N LEU A 316 -4.42 17.37 -12.19
CA LEU A 316 -4.32 16.13 -12.95
C LEU A 316 -3.69 16.33 -14.32
N LEU A 317 -4.15 17.34 -15.07
CA LEU A 317 -3.65 17.64 -16.42
C LEU A 317 -2.19 18.10 -16.40
N VAL A 318 -1.82 18.99 -15.48
CA VAL A 318 -0.43 19.47 -15.35
C VAL A 318 0.50 18.32 -14.97
N LEU A 319 0.15 17.51 -13.98
CA LEU A 319 0.98 16.38 -13.55
C LEU A 319 1.05 15.28 -14.62
N ALA A 320 -0.07 14.98 -15.30
CA ALA A 320 -0.06 14.03 -16.42
C ALA A 320 0.84 14.51 -17.57
N ALA A 321 0.83 15.80 -17.89
CA ALA A 321 1.73 16.38 -18.88
C ALA A 321 3.21 16.29 -18.44
N VAL A 322 3.51 16.56 -17.17
CA VAL A 322 4.85 16.41 -16.59
C VAL A 322 5.32 14.96 -16.67
N ILE A 323 4.48 14.01 -16.29
CA ILE A 323 4.78 12.56 -16.34
C ILE A 323 5.04 12.12 -17.79
N GLY A 324 4.12 12.46 -18.72
CA GLY A 324 4.27 12.11 -20.12
C GLY A 324 5.54 12.69 -20.73
N TYR A 325 5.83 13.98 -20.45
CA TYR A 325 7.06 14.62 -20.89
C TYR A 325 8.30 13.94 -20.31
N ALA A 326 8.32 13.64 -19.02
CA ALA A 326 9.46 13.00 -18.38
C ALA A 326 9.76 11.60 -18.94
N LEU A 327 8.72 10.80 -19.23
CA LEU A 327 8.86 9.49 -19.87
C LEU A 327 9.42 9.61 -21.29
N ILE A 328 8.90 10.54 -22.10
CA ILE A 328 9.41 10.80 -23.45
C ILE A 328 10.86 11.30 -23.37
N PHE A 329 11.16 12.18 -22.42
CA PHE A 329 12.50 12.73 -22.22
C PHE A 329 13.50 11.62 -21.84
N LEU A 330 13.11 10.73 -20.92
CA LEU A 330 13.90 9.55 -20.55
C LEU A 330 14.22 8.70 -21.79
N CYS A 331 13.22 8.36 -22.59
CA CYS A 331 13.39 7.54 -23.80
C CYS A 331 14.31 8.20 -24.84
N ARG A 332 14.25 9.53 -24.96
CA ARG A 332 15.05 10.28 -25.95
C ARG A 332 16.47 10.61 -25.49
N LYS A 333 16.69 10.70 -24.18
CA LYS A 333 17.96 11.22 -23.61
C LYS A 333 18.79 10.16 -22.89
N THR A 334 18.28 8.93 -22.77
CA THR A 334 19.06 7.82 -22.20
C THR A 334 19.26 6.68 -23.20
N PRO A 335 20.31 5.88 -23.02
CA PRO A 335 20.52 4.70 -23.86
C PRO A 335 19.44 3.63 -23.56
N PRO A 336 19.22 2.68 -24.50
CA PRO A 336 18.21 1.62 -24.36
C PRO A 336 18.28 0.84 -23.04
N GLN A 337 19.46 0.67 -22.48
CA GLN A 337 19.66 -0.03 -21.19
C GLN A 337 18.95 0.67 -20.03
N VAL A 338 18.80 1.98 -20.07
CA VAL A 338 18.17 2.75 -18.99
C VAL A 338 16.67 2.83 -19.20
N TRP A 339 16.22 3.37 -20.35
CA TRP A 339 14.77 3.58 -20.54
C TRP A 339 13.99 2.26 -20.61
N LEU A 340 14.58 1.21 -21.22
CA LEU A 340 13.91 -0.10 -21.27
C LEU A 340 13.73 -0.69 -19.88
N PHE A 341 14.74 -0.60 -19.01
CA PHE A 341 14.63 -1.05 -17.62
C PHE A 341 13.48 -0.35 -16.90
N VAL A 342 13.42 0.98 -16.99
CA VAL A 342 12.40 1.79 -16.31
C VAL A 342 11.00 1.48 -16.86
N LEU A 343 10.85 1.38 -18.19
CA LEU A 343 9.57 1.06 -18.81
C LEU A 343 9.09 -0.36 -18.49
N LEU A 344 10.00 -1.35 -18.45
CA LEU A 344 9.63 -2.72 -18.09
C LEU A 344 9.24 -2.84 -16.62
N LEU A 345 9.95 -2.16 -15.72
CA LEU A 345 9.60 -2.15 -14.30
C LEU A 345 8.14 -1.73 -14.06
N GLY A 346 7.71 -0.63 -14.65
CA GLY A 346 6.34 -0.15 -14.50
C GLY A 346 5.36 -0.84 -15.44
N GLY A 347 5.76 -1.07 -16.68
CA GLY A 347 4.88 -1.56 -17.74
C GLY A 347 4.43 -3.00 -17.53
N VAL A 348 5.29 -3.90 -17.07
CA VAL A 348 4.90 -5.31 -16.82
C VAL A 348 3.83 -5.37 -15.75
N THR A 349 4.01 -4.66 -14.63
CA THR A 349 3.02 -4.63 -13.56
C THR A 349 1.71 -3.97 -14.02
N ALA A 350 1.79 -2.83 -14.70
CA ALA A 350 0.61 -2.14 -15.21
C ALA A 350 -0.18 -3.01 -16.20
N LEU A 351 0.48 -3.59 -17.20
CA LEU A 351 -0.19 -4.41 -18.22
C LEU A 351 -0.79 -5.68 -17.62
N PHE A 352 -0.11 -6.31 -16.67
CA PHE A 352 -0.63 -7.51 -16.00
C PHE A 352 -1.95 -7.25 -15.26
N LEU A 353 -2.16 -6.04 -14.74
CA LEU A 353 -3.38 -5.66 -14.03
C LEU A 353 -4.42 -5.02 -14.97
N ILE A 354 -4.01 -4.18 -15.90
CA ILE A 354 -4.91 -3.44 -16.79
C ILE A 354 -5.55 -4.36 -17.83
N ILE A 355 -4.77 -5.26 -18.45
CA ILE A 355 -5.30 -6.12 -19.52
C ILE A 355 -6.47 -6.98 -19.04
N PRO A 356 -6.38 -7.71 -17.91
CA PRO A 356 -7.52 -8.48 -17.41
C PRO A 356 -8.74 -7.62 -17.08
N ASP A 357 -8.55 -6.43 -16.50
CA ASP A 357 -9.68 -5.56 -16.16
C ASP A 357 -10.41 -5.03 -17.39
N VAL A 358 -9.66 -4.72 -18.46
CA VAL A 358 -10.24 -4.21 -19.72
C VAL A 358 -10.91 -5.35 -20.53
N VAL A 359 -10.31 -6.55 -20.54
CA VAL A 359 -10.75 -7.67 -21.40
C VAL A 359 -11.84 -8.49 -20.73
N PHE A 360 -11.69 -8.80 -19.43
CA PHE A 360 -12.57 -9.70 -18.68
C PHE A 360 -13.44 -8.99 -17.65
N GLY A 361 -13.26 -7.69 -17.47
CA GLY A 361 -13.85 -6.94 -16.39
C GLY A 361 -13.09 -7.07 -15.07
N GLY A 362 -13.37 -6.14 -14.16
CA GLY A 362 -12.72 -6.06 -12.86
C GLY A 362 -12.18 -4.66 -12.57
N HIS A 363 -11.49 -4.54 -11.42
CA HIS A 363 -10.92 -3.26 -11.00
C HIS A 363 -9.58 -3.40 -10.27
N ARG A 364 -8.83 -4.47 -10.53
CA ARG A 364 -7.49 -4.77 -9.96
C ARG A 364 -6.52 -3.63 -10.18
N SER A 365 -6.53 -3.06 -11.39
CA SER A 365 -5.67 -1.94 -11.79
C SER A 365 -6.06 -0.59 -11.19
N SER A 366 -7.22 -0.49 -10.54
CA SER A 366 -7.63 0.71 -9.80
C SER A 366 -7.24 0.66 -8.31
N ILE A 367 -6.61 -0.43 -7.87
CA ILE A 367 -6.06 -0.55 -6.52
C ILE A 367 -4.64 -0.02 -6.52
N SER A 368 -4.48 1.23 -6.12
CA SER A 368 -3.24 2.01 -6.30
C SER A 368 -1.99 1.32 -5.74
N ARG A 369 -2.11 0.63 -4.59
CA ARG A 369 -1.01 -0.11 -3.96
C ARG A 369 -0.46 -1.26 -4.81
N TYR A 370 -1.23 -1.83 -5.72
CA TYR A 370 -0.78 -2.91 -6.58
C TYR A 370 0.16 -2.44 -7.69
N LEU A 371 0.11 -1.16 -8.00
CA LEU A 371 0.89 -0.51 -9.05
C LEU A 371 2.18 0.18 -8.53
N ILE A 372 2.65 -0.13 -7.32
CA ILE A 372 3.88 0.46 -6.75
C ILE A 372 5.07 0.42 -7.72
N PRO A 373 5.40 -0.67 -8.44
CA PRO A 373 6.49 -0.66 -9.41
C PRO A 373 6.26 0.33 -10.56
N THR A 374 5.00 0.55 -10.96
CA THR A 374 4.63 1.55 -11.98
C THR A 374 4.87 2.97 -11.46
N TRP A 375 4.48 3.25 -10.24
CA TRP A 375 4.69 4.57 -9.62
C TRP A 375 6.17 4.88 -9.43
N LEU A 376 6.97 3.90 -9.04
CA LEU A 376 8.43 4.04 -8.95
C LEU A 376 9.05 4.33 -10.32
N SER A 377 8.60 3.68 -11.40
CA SER A 377 9.12 3.94 -12.74
C SER A 377 8.84 5.37 -13.22
N ILE A 378 7.65 5.91 -12.89
CA ILE A 378 7.30 7.31 -13.16
C ILE A 378 8.20 8.26 -12.37
N GLN A 379 8.42 8.00 -11.08
CA GLN A 379 9.28 8.84 -10.26
C GLN A 379 10.74 8.80 -10.71
N ILE A 380 11.24 7.66 -11.18
CA ILE A 380 12.57 7.54 -11.78
C ILE A 380 12.69 8.41 -13.03
N ALA A 381 11.69 8.39 -13.92
CA ALA A 381 11.68 9.20 -15.14
C ALA A 381 11.65 10.70 -14.82
N VAL A 382 10.79 11.11 -13.87
CA VAL A 382 10.70 12.51 -13.41
C VAL A 382 12.01 12.94 -12.74
N ALA A 383 12.60 12.10 -11.89
CA ALA A 383 13.89 12.40 -11.25
C ALA A 383 15.02 12.60 -12.28
N TYR A 384 15.05 11.78 -13.33
CA TYR A 384 16.02 11.95 -14.41
C TYR A 384 15.85 13.27 -15.14
N TRP A 385 14.61 13.62 -15.53
CA TRP A 385 14.33 14.89 -16.19
C TRP A 385 14.73 16.09 -15.30
N LEU A 386 14.32 16.06 -14.04
CA LEU A 386 14.62 17.14 -13.08
C LEU A 386 16.11 17.28 -12.79
N GLY A 387 16.86 16.18 -12.79
CA GLY A 387 18.32 16.17 -12.53
C GLY A 387 19.19 16.44 -13.76
N PHE A 388 18.60 16.42 -14.96
CA PHE A 388 19.37 16.55 -16.19
C PHE A 388 19.93 17.96 -16.37
N GLY A 389 21.26 18.07 -16.47
CA GLY A 389 21.95 19.37 -16.58
C GLY A 389 22.01 20.15 -15.28
N ALA A 390 21.63 19.58 -14.15
CA ALA A 390 21.75 20.23 -12.84
C ALA A 390 23.25 20.40 -12.49
N GLY A 391 23.66 21.66 -12.32
CA GLY A 391 25.08 22.02 -12.15
C GLY A 391 25.67 22.78 -13.31
N ASP A 392 25.07 22.70 -14.49
CA ASP A 392 25.50 23.44 -15.68
C ASP A 392 24.79 24.79 -15.79
N ALA A 393 25.40 25.75 -16.53
CA ALA A 393 24.75 27.02 -16.87
C ALA A 393 23.47 26.84 -17.71
N SER A 394 23.32 25.65 -18.32
CA SER A 394 22.17 25.25 -19.13
C SER A 394 20.96 24.71 -18.34
N TYR A 395 21.02 24.66 -16.99
CA TYR A 395 19.91 24.17 -16.16
C TYR A 395 18.69 25.06 -16.32
N LYS A 396 17.67 24.51 -16.99
CA LYS A 396 16.54 25.30 -17.50
C LYS A 396 15.65 25.84 -16.39
N PRO A 397 15.12 27.07 -16.52
CA PRO A 397 14.14 27.62 -15.57
C PRO A 397 12.94 26.71 -15.33
N LEU A 398 12.46 26.02 -16.38
CA LEU A 398 11.33 25.08 -16.29
C LEU A 398 11.58 23.95 -15.29
N GLN A 399 12.78 23.37 -15.23
CA GLN A 399 13.11 22.32 -14.28
C GLN A 399 13.10 22.82 -12.82
N LYS A 400 13.60 24.06 -12.61
CA LYS A 400 13.58 24.70 -11.28
C LYS A 400 12.14 24.96 -10.82
N ILE A 401 11.29 25.46 -11.71
CA ILE A 401 9.87 25.69 -11.43
C ILE A 401 9.18 24.35 -11.14
N ALA A 402 9.43 23.32 -11.95
CA ALA A 402 8.86 21.98 -11.73
C ALA A 402 9.28 21.37 -10.40
N ILE A 403 10.56 21.50 -10.01
CA ILE A 403 11.05 21.09 -8.68
C ILE A 403 10.28 21.84 -7.58
N ALA A 404 10.20 23.16 -7.67
CA ALA A 404 9.50 23.96 -6.66
C ALA A 404 8.02 23.55 -6.55
N LEU A 405 7.31 23.40 -7.69
CA LEU A 405 5.90 23.03 -7.69
C LEU A 405 5.64 21.62 -7.18
N ILE A 406 6.40 20.61 -7.65
CA ILE A 406 6.23 19.21 -7.23
C ILE A 406 6.51 19.07 -5.73
N PHE A 407 7.63 19.62 -5.25
CA PHE A 407 7.99 19.51 -3.84
C PHE A 407 7.04 20.28 -2.93
N SER A 408 6.63 21.49 -3.32
CA SER A 408 5.63 22.26 -2.55
C SER A 408 4.27 21.56 -2.52
N ALA A 409 3.79 21.02 -3.64
CA ALA A 409 2.53 20.27 -3.70
C ALA A 409 2.59 19.01 -2.84
N SER A 410 3.71 18.26 -2.89
CA SER A 410 3.92 17.08 -2.05
C SER A 410 3.94 17.44 -0.55
N LEU A 411 4.65 18.51 -0.16
CA LEU A 411 4.71 18.96 1.24
C LEU A 411 3.32 19.41 1.72
N LEU A 412 2.61 20.21 0.92
CA LEU A 412 1.27 20.66 1.27
C LEU A 412 0.30 19.48 1.42
N SER A 413 0.35 18.50 0.50
CA SER A 413 -0.43 17.28 0.59
C SER A 413 -0.17 16.51 1.89
N ASN A 414 1.09 16.39 2.30
CA ASN A 414 1.44 15.72 3.55
C ASN A 414 0.96 16.49 4.79
N ILE A 415 1.02 17.82 4.78
CA ILE A 415 0.48 18.66 5.87
C ILE A 415 -1.03 18.46 5.99
N VAL A 416 -1.77 18.47 4.87
CA VAL A 416 -3.21 18.23 4.86
C VAL A 416 -3.52 16.80 5.32
N SER A 417 -2.80 15.80 4.79
CA SER A 417 -2.99 14.41 5.18
C SER A 417 -2.70 14.15 6.66
N MET A 418 -1.67 14.79 7.24
CA MET A 418 -1.33 14.66 8.66
C MET A 418 -2.45 15.15 9.59
N GLN A 419 -3.26 16.12 9.14
CA GLN A 419 -4.36 16.69 9.92
C GLN A 419 -5.69 15.96 9.75
N SER A 420 -5.81 15.06 8.76
CA SER A 420 -7.05 14.39 8.41
C SER A 420 -7.25 13.11 9.21
N ASP A 421 -8.51 12.83 9.57
CA ASP A 421 -8.93 11.65 10.32
C ASP A 421 -9.13 10.41 9.43
N ALA A 422 -9.39 10.61 8.13
CA ALA A 422 -9.53 9.55 7.13
C ALA A 422 -8.96 10.00 5.78
N TRP A 423 -8.68 9.03 4.90
CA TRP A 423 -8.17 9.27 3.56
C TRP A 423 -8.84 8.33 2.57
N TRP A 424 -8.87 8.66 1.29
CA TRP A 424 -9.58 7.91 0.24
C TRP A 424 -9.28 6.41 0.19
N ILE A 425 -8.11 5.97 0.67
CA ILE A 425 -7.74 4.55 0.72
C ILE A 425 -8.46 3.75 1.80
N LYS A 426 -9.13 4.41 2.75
CA LYS A 426 -9.80 3.74 3.88
C LYS A 426 -11.18 3.16 3.52
N TYR A 427 -11.62 3.36 2.28
CA TYR A 427 -12.86 2.79 1.70
C TYR A 427 -14.07 2.95 2.64
N SER A 428 -14.77 1.83 2.91
CA SER A 428 -15.94 1.80 3.80
C SER A 428 -15.65 2.30 5.21
N SER A 429 -14.47 1.97 5.73
CA SER A 429 -14.07 2.38 7.09
C SER A 429 -13.91 3.90 7.25
N GLN A 430 -13.82 4.69 6.17
CA GLN A 430 -13.67 6.16 6.25
C GLN A 430 -14.81 6.86 7.01
N HIS A 431 -15.97 6.21 7.12
CA HIS A 431 -17.16 6.75 7.80
C HIS A 431 -17.27 6.34 9.28
N HIS A 432 -16.40 5.42 9.75
CA HIS A 432 -16.51 4.84 11.10
C HIS A 432 -16.46 5.87 12.23
N LEU A 433 -15.66 6.95 12.10
CA LEU A 433 -15.64 8.00 13.12
C LEU A 433 -17.01 8.67 13.29
N LYS A 434 -17.68 8.96 12.17
CA LYS A 434 -19.01 9.55 12.17
C LYS A 434 -20.05 8.58 12.74
N THR A 435 -19.96 7.32 12.32
CA THR A 435 -20.78 6.23 12.85
C THR A 435 -20.61 6.07 14.35
N ALA A 436 -19.36 6.00 14.82
CA ALA A 436 -19.05 5.90 16.24
C ALA A 436 -19.53 7.11 17.04
N GLN A 437 -19.37 8.33 16.52
CA GLN A 437 -19.87 9.55 17.17
C GLN A 437 -21.37 9.51 17.42
N ILE A 438 -22.16 9.02 16.45
CA ILE A 438 -23.62 8.87 16.61
C ILE A 438 -23.94 7.85 17.70
N ILE A 439 -23.28 6.69 17.69
CA ILE A 439 -23.53 5.61 18.65
C ILE A 439 -23.11 6.03 20.06
N ASN A 440 -21.93 6.64 20.21
CA ASN A 440 -21.37 7.04 21.51
C ASN A 440 -22.18 8.15 22.22
N GLN A 441 -23.05 8.89 21.50
CA GLN A 441 -23.91 9.92 22.08
C GLN A 441 -25.13 9.36 22.80
N ALA A 442 -25.51 8.11 22.57
CA ALA A 442 -26.62 7.46 23.25
C ALA A 442 -26.22 7.05 24.67
N GLU A 443 -27.19 7.08 25.63
CA GLU A 443 -26.90 6.77 27.04
C GLU A 443 -26.58 5.28 27.25
N GLN A 444 -27.36 4.40 26.64
CA GLN A 444 -27.20 2.93 26.72
C GLN A 444 -27.37 2.31 25.30
N PRO A 445 -26.41 2.51 24.41
CA PRO A 445 -26.54 2.03 23.03
C PRO A 445 -26.32 0.53 22.92
N LEU A 446 -27.20 -0.12 22.14
CA LEU A 446 -27.00 -1.46 21.63
C LEU A 446 -26.65 -1.40 20.14
N LEU A 447 -25.49 -1.92 19.75
CA LEU A 447 -25.07 -2.06 18.36
C LEU A 447 -25.23 -3.50 17.88
N ILE A 448 -26.18 -3.74 17.00
CA ILE A 448 -26.45 -5.06 16.42
C ILE A 448 -25.77 -5.16 15.04
N SER A 449 -25.16 -6.30 14.76
CA SER A 449 -24.64 -6.63 13.43
C SER A 449 -24.55 -8.15 13.22
N SER A 450 -24.25 -8.54 11.99
CA SER A 450 -23.99 -9.95 11.63
C SER A 450 -22.66 -10.13 10.93
N ASP A 451 -22.31 -11.39 10.63
CA ASP A 451 -21.11 -11.71 9.81
C ASP A 451 -21.34 -11.51 8.30
N PHE A 452 -22.36 -10.72 7.94
CA PHE A 452 -22.70 -10.34 6.59
C PHE A 452 -21.53 -9.62 5.91
N TYR A 453 -21.24 -9.99 4.67
CA TYR A 453 -20.24 -9.37 3.81
C TYR A 453 -18.90 -9.06 4.53
N ASN A 454 -18.50 -7.81 4.63
CA ASN A 454 -17.23 -7.36 5.24
C ASN A 454 -17.34 -6.99 6.73
N ASN A 455 -18.50 -7.17 7.36
CA ASN A 455 -18.77 -6.72 8.74
C ASN A 455 -17.72 -7.19 9.75
N LYS A 456 -17.16 -8.39 9.56
CA LYS A 456 -16.12 -8.92 10.46
C LYS A 456 -14.93 -7.98 10.62
N GLY A 457 -14.38 -7.49 9.52
CA GLY A 457 -13.26 -6.55 9.55
C GLY A 457 -13.69 -5.13 9.87
N GLU A 458 -14.88 -4.71 9.39
CA GLU A 458 -15.40 -3.37 9.69
C GLU A 458 -15.75 -3.21 11.18
N LEU A 459 -16.25 -4.24 11.86
CA LEU A 459 -16.51 -4.22 13.31
C LEU A 459 -15.20 -4.17 14.13
N LEU A 460 -14.18 -4.95 13.71
CA LEU A 460 -12.85 -4.84 14.30
C LEU A 460 -12.30 -3.40 14.16
N SER A 461 -12.45 -2.80 12.98
CA SER A 461 -12.05 -1.41 12.73
C SER A 461 -12.86 -0.42 13.57
N LEU A 462 -14.20 -0.53 13.56
CA LEU A 462 -15.10 0.36 14.27
C LEU A 462 -14.85 0.34 15.79
N SER A 463 -14.49 -0.82 16.36
CA SER A 463 -14.22 -0.98 17.80
C SER A 463 -13.14 -0.04 18.35
N HIS A 464 -12.23 0.46 17.50
CA HIS A 464 -11.22 1.46 17.89
C HIS A 464 -11.79 2.86 18.11
N SER A 465 -13.05 3.12 17.70
CA SER A 465 -13.70 4.41 17.81
C SER A 465 -14.95 4.38 18.71
N LEU A 466 -15.39 3.19 19.12
CA LEU A 466 -16.51 3.04 20.04
C LEU A 466 -16.07 3.26 21.49
N ASP A 467 -16.92 3.91 22.28
CA ASP A 467 -16.73 4.07 23.72
C ASP A 467 -17.08 2.78 24.47
N GLN A 468 -16.51 2.60 25.66
CA GLN A 468 -16.63 1.37 26.44
C GLN A 468 -18.05 1.06 26.94
N HIS A 469 -18.95 2.07 26.97
CA HIS A 469 -20.35 1.87 27.38
C HIS A 469 -21.23 1.27 26.26
N VAL A 470 -20.71 1.18 25.04
CA VAL A 470 -21.43 0.57 23.92
C VAL A 470 -21.49 -0.95 24.11
N THR A 471 -22.70 -1.48 24.10
CA THR A 471 -22.94 -2.93 24.11
C THR A 471 -23.17 -3.43 22.67
N LEU A 472 -22.63 -4.59 22.34
CA LEU A 472 -22.79 -5.16 21.01
C LEU A 472 -23.52 -6.50 21.07
N LEU A 473 -24.35 -6.76 20.06
CA LEU A 473 -25.03 -8.04 19.83
C LEU A 473 -24.72 -8.52 18.42
N LEU A 474 -23.86 -9.52 18.32
CA LEU A 474 -23.40 -10.03 17.02
C LEU A 474 -23.93 -11.44 16.75
N VAL A 475 -24.60 -11.61 15.61
CA VAL A 475 -25.23 -12.87 15.22
C VAL A 475 -24.63 -13.42 13.93
N ARG A 476 -24.79 -14.72 13.68
CA ARG A 476 -24.43 -15.33 12.40
C ARG A 476 -25.63 -15.32 11.48
N GLU A 477 -25.42 -14.97 10.24
CA GLU A 477 -26.43 -15.19 9.21
C GLU A 477 -26.78 -16.70 9.09
N PRO A 478 -28.04 -17.06 8.94
CA PRO A 478 -29.25 -16.20 8.85
C PRO A 478 -29.99 -16.00 10.20
N GLN A 479 -29.32 -16.04 11.34
CA GLN A 479 -29.96 -15.88 12.66
C GLN A 479 -30.46 -14.45 12.85
N SER A 480 -31.72 -14.34 13.26
CA SER A 480 -32.30 -13.06 13.68
C SER A 480 -31.83 -12.69 15.08
N PRO A 481 -31.40 -11.43 15.31
CA PRO A 481 -31.08 -10.96 16.65
C PRO A 481 -32.36 -10.82 17.49
N GLN A 482 -32.33 -11.32 18.71
CA GLN A 482 -33.37 -10.98 19.71
C GLN A 482 -32.88 -9.74 20.45
N VAL A 483 -33.60 -8.62 20.32
CA VAL A 483 -33.27 -7.36 20.97
C VAL A 483 -33.65 -7.44 22.45
N PRO A 484 -32.67 -7.40 23.37
CA PRO A 484 -32.99 -7.43 24.80
C PRO A 484 -33.50 -6.05 25.29
N ASP A 485 -34.30 -6.06 26.36
CA ASP A 485 -34.76 -4.84 27.01
C ASP A 485 -33.62 -4.09 27.70
N GLY A 486 -33.83 -2.79 27.97
CA GLY A 486 -32.95 -1.97 28.81
C GLY A 486 -31.96 -1.10 28.05
N PHE A 487 -32.04 -1.01 26.73
CA PHE A 487 -31.23 -0.12 25.94
C PHE A 487 -31.99 1.15 25.55
N SER A 488 -31.31 2.30 25.55
CA SER A 488 -31.92 3.58 25.16
C SER A 488 -32.09 3.68 23.64
N ASP A 489 -31.14 3.13 22.90
CA ASP A 489 -31.09 3.20 21.44
C ASP A 489 -30.56 1.88 20.86
N VAL A 490 -31.22 1.39 19.83
CA VAL A 490 -30.82 0.19 19.09
C VAL A 490 -30.32 0.58 17.70
N PHE A 491 -29.04 0.38 17.47
CA PHE A 491 -28.40 0.64 16.20
C PHE A 491 -28.10 -0.65 15.45
N LEU A 492 -28.18 -0.62 14.12
CA LEU A 492 -27.78 -1.73 13.25
C LEU A 492 -26.61 -1.27 12.40
N PHE A 493 -25.51 -2.01 12.45
CA PHE A 493 -24.32 -1.73 11.63
C PHE A 493 -24.31 -2.64 10.41
N ASN A 494 -24.43 -2.04 9.23
CA ASN A 494 -24.44 -2.68 7.92
C ASN A 494 -25.31 -3.97 7.92
N PRO A 495 -26.61 -3.85 8.28
CA PRO A 495 -27.51 -5.00 8.38
C PRO A 495 -27.74 -5.62 7.00
N SER A 496 -27.82 -6.96 6.94
CA SER A 496 -28.30 -7.65 5.75
C SER A 496 -29.80 -7.33 5.50
N PRO A 497 -30.28 -7.46 4.25
CA PRO A 497 -31.72 -7.35 3.98
C PRO A 497 -32.57 -8.29 4.85
N ASP A 498 -32.11 -9.54 5.03
CA ASP A 498 -32.81 -10.54 5.84
C ASP A 498 -32.91 -10.12 7.32
N MET A 499 -31.85 -9.52 7.88
CA MET A 499 -31.86 -8.96 9.24
C MET A 499 -32.84 -7.79 9.37
N GLN A 500 -32.86 -6.88 8.38
CA GLN A 500 -33.81 -5.76 8.39
C GLN A 500 -35.25 -6.23 8.35
N ASP A 501 -35.55 -7.20 7.48
CA ASP A 501 -36.91 -7.73 7.32
C ASP A 501 -37.34 -8.54 8.55
N SER A 502 -36.44 -9.28 9.17
CA SER A 502 -36.72 -9.99 10.42
C SER A 502 -37.12 -9.01 11.55
N LEU A 503 -36.35 -7.94 11.75
CA LEU A 503 -36.65 -6.95 12.79
C LEU A 503 -37.96 -6.21 12.53
N LYS A 504 -38.33 -5.97 11.26
CA LYS A 504 -39.65 -5.41 10.91
C LYS A 504 -40.79 -6.37 11.27
N VAL A 505 -40.60 -7.68 11.05
CA VAL A 505 -41.59 -8.70 11.47
C VAL A 505 -41.74 -8.73 12.99
N ASP A 506 -40.66 -8.50 13.73
CA ASP A 506 -40.67 -8.40 15.21
C ASP A 506 -41.25 -7.08 15.71
N GLY A 507 -41.69 -6.18 14.82
CA GLY A 507 -42.41 -4.94 15.15
C GLY A 507 -41.55 -3.68 15.21
N TYR A 508 -40.25 -3.75 14.84
CA TYR A 508 -39.36 -2.59 14.81
C TYR A 508 -39.50 -1.79 13.51
N SER A 509 -39.47 -0.45 13.63
CA SER A 509 -39.22 0.43 12.49
C SER A 509 -37.71 0.51 12.26
N VAL A 510 -37.22 0.21 11.03
CA VAL A 510 -35.79 0.18 10.70
C VAL A 510 -35.50 1.23 9.64
N GLU A 511 -34.72 2.28 10.02
CA GLU A 511 -34.42 3.42 9.15
C GLU A 511 -32.92 3.70 9.10
N SER A 512 -32.39 4.04 7.88
CA SER A 512 -31.00 4.47 7.73
C SER A 512 -30.80 5.89 8.25
N ILE A 513 -29.78 6.11 9.08
CA ILE A 513 -29.55 7.39 9.75
C ILE A 513 -28.24 8.07 9.32
N ASP A 514 -27.38 7.41 8.57
CA ASP A 514 -26.06 7.97 8.21
C ASP A 514 -25.96 8.42 6.73
N GLY A 515 -27.00 8.22 5.94
CA GLY A 515 -27.04 8.55 4.52
C GLY A 515 -26.14 7.68 3.62
N ASN A 516 -25.32 6.80 4.21
CA ASN A 516 -24.40 5.89 3.51
C ASN A 516 -24.91 4.44 3.56
N GLY A 517 -26.00 4.17 4.27
CA GLY A 517 -26.55 2.84 4.44
C GLY A 517 -25.74 1.91 5.35
N MET A 518 -24.75 2.43 6.06
CA MET A 518 -23.94 1.65 7.00
C MET A 518 -24.51 1.62 8.40
N LEU A 519 -25.17 2.71 8.86
CA LEU A 519 -25.78 2.81 10.17
C LEU A 519 -27.30 3.00 10.05
N TRP A 520 -28.04 2.13 10.74
CA TRP A 520 -29.49 2.13 10.80
C TRP A 520 -29.93 2.21 12.26
N LYS A 521 -31.14 2.67 12.51
CA LYS A 521 -31.76 2.69 13.83
C LYS A 521 -33.03 1.84 13.81
N ALA A 522 -33.21 1.02 14.85
CA ALA A 522 -34.44 0.28 15.11
C ALA A 522 -35.17 0.96 16.26
N THR A 523 -36.46 1.32 16.06
CA THR A 523 -37.32 1.99 17.01
C THR A 523 -38.64 1.27 17.19
#